data_487d5ad1c04148b460b8c0f0b215b926
#
_entry.id   487d5ad1c04148b460b8c0f0b215b926
#
_cell.length_a   1.000
_cell.length_b   1.000
_cell.length_c   1.000
_cell.angle_alpha   90.00
_cell.angle_beta   90.00
_cell.angle_gamma   90.00
#
_symmetry.space_group_name_H-M   'P 1'
#
loop_
_entity.id
_entity.type
_entity.pdbx_description
1 polymer ?
#
loop_
_entity_poly.entity_id
_entity_poly.type
_entity_poly.pdbx_seq_one_letter_code
_entity_poly.pdbx_strand_id
1 'polypeptide(L)'
;KSRMKGLSDLQSNIDSPEASEVKATLSQLKRDEYKGVIEEIGLAGNYSHGTHVAGITIAGNPYARLVNARIEFDYKLLPDPCPSRELAEKNAKNAMAFVDFFRKNGVRVVNMSWGGTVKAWEAQLELCNIGKTPEERASIAREYFDLFKAGLQAAVASAPEILFVAAAGNSN
;
A
#
# COMPACT_ATOMS: atom_id res chain seq x y z
N LYS A 1 -16.08 6.06 -9.54
CA LYS A 1 -15.51 5.23 -10.65
C LYS A 1 -14.77 6.10 -11.67
N SER A 2 -15.36 7.20 -12.16
CA SER A 2 -14.74 8.10 -13.14
C SER A 2 -13.41 8.67 -12.65
N ARG A 3 -13.36 9.26 -11.44
CA ARG A 3 -12.12 9.81 -10.87
C ARG A 3 -11.02 8.76 -10.68
N MET A 4 -11.37 7.55 -10.27
CA MET A 4 -10.41 6.44 -10.11
C MET A 4 -9.83 6.02 -11.47
N LYS A 5 -10.67 5.89 -12.49
CA LYS A 5 -10.21 5.62 -13.86
C LYS A 5 -9.30 6.75 -14.34
N GLY A 6 -9.71 8.00 -14.16
CA GLY A 6 -8.92 9.15 -14.56
C GLY A 6 -7.57 9.24 -13.88
N LEU A 7 -7.48 8.90 -12.58
CA LEU A 7 -6.19 8.84 -11.88
C LEU A 7 -5.30 7.72 -12.42
N SER A 8 -5.86 6.54 -12.65
CA SER A 8 -5.13 5.41 -13.25
C SER A 8 -4.62 5.73 -14.65
N ASP A 9 -5.46 6.32 -15.48
CA ASP A 9 -5.10 6.76 -16.85
C ASP A 9 -3.98 7.80 -16.80
N LEU A 10 -4.09 8.79 -15.89
CA LEU A 10 -3.09 9.83 -15.72
C LEU A 10 -1.73 9.26 -15.29
N GLN A 11 -1.71 8.31 -14.34
CA GLN A 11 -0.50 7.62 -13.89
C GLN A 11 0.12 6.74 -14.97
N SER A 12 -0.69 6.23 -15.89
CA SER A 12 -0.27 5.39 -17.01
C SER A 12 0.03 6.20 -18.29
N ASN A 13 0.02 7.54 -18.23
CA ASN A 13 0.15 8.43 -19.39
C ASN A 13 -0.87 8.15 -20.51
N ILE A 14 -2.08 7.72 -20.12
CA ILE A 14 -3.20 7.53 -21.06
C ILE A 14 -4.00 8.82 -21.13
N ASP A 15 -4.11 9.38 -22.32
CA ASP A 15 -4.91 10.57 -22.56
C ASP A 15 -6.39 10.19 -22.68
N SER A 16 -7.18 10.55 -21.66
CA SER A 16 -8.62 10.30 -21.61
C SER A 16 -9.35 11.51 -21.05
N PRO A 17 -10.66 11.66 -21.32
CA PRO A 17 -11.48 12.71 -20.71
C PRO A 17 -11.43 12.67 -19.18
N GLU A 18 -11.45 11.47 -18.60
CA GLU A 18 -11.39 11.27 -17.15
C GLU A 18 -10.03 11.67 -16.58
N ALA A 19 -8.91 11.39 -17.29
CA ALA A 19 -7.58 11.84 -16.91
C ALA A 19 -7.48 13.37 -16.91
N SER A 20 -8.04 14.01 -17.95
CA SER A 20 -8.08 15.48 -18.07
C SER A 20 -8.91 16.11 -16.94
N GLU A 21 -10.06 15.54 -16.58
CA GLU A 21 -10.89 16.00 -15.45
C GLU A 21 -10.14 15.90 -14.12
N VAL A 22 -9.47 14.76 -13.86
CA VAL A 22 -8.69 14.57 -12.64
C VAL A 22 -7.52 15.54 -12.60
N LYS A 23 -6.80 15.72 -13.72
CA LYS A 23 -5.69 16.68 -13.81
C LYS A 23 -6.15 18.11 -13.50
N ALA A 24 -7.27 18.53 -14.08
CA ALA A 24 -7.86 19.85 -13.81
C ALA A 24 -8.25 20.01 -12.34
N THR A 25 -8.84 18.98 -11.73
CA THR A 25 -9.19 18.97 -10.31
C THR A 25 -7.94 19.12 -9.44
N LEU A 26 -6.92 18.28 -9.68
CA LEU A 26 -5.68 18.27 -8.89
C LEU A 26 -4.90 19.58 -9.01
N SER A 27 -4.94 20.24 -10.18
CA SER A 27 -4.24 21.51 -10.40
C SER A 27 -4.82 22.71 -9.64
N GLN A 28 -6.05 22.58 -9.13
CA GLN A 28 -6.73 23.62 -8.37
C GLN A 28 -6.62 23.45 -6.86
N LEU A 29 -6.09 22.29 -6.40
CA LEU A 29 -5.95 21.99 -4.98
C LEU A 29 -4.81 22.79 -4.35
N LYS A 30 -5.03 23.18 -3.10
CA LYS A 30 -3.95 23.63 -2.24
C LYS A 30 -3.10 22.42 -1.80
N ARG A 31 -1.86 22.70 -1.41
CA ARG A 31 -0.89 21.66 -1.06
C ARG A 31 -1.36 20.75 0.10
N ASP A 32 -2.03 21.32 1.07
CA ASP A 32 -2.58 20.62 2.24
C ASP A 32 -3.82 19.77 1.92
N GLU A 33 -4.53 20.08 0.83
CA GLU A 33 -5.70 19.32 0.38
C GLU A 33 -5.32 18.11 -0.49
N TYR A 34 -4.13 18.17 -1.12
CA TYR A 34 -3.73 17.21 -2.16
C TYR A 34 -3.69 15.77 -1.65
N LYS A 35 -3.08 15.54 -0.47
CA LYS A 35 -3.00 14.22 0.15
C LYS A 35 -4.38 13.60 0.34
N GLY A 36 -5.31 14.35 0.96
CA GLY A 36 -6.65 13.85 1.25
C GLY A 36 -7.43 13.48 -0.01
N VAL A 37 -7.36 14.31 -1.05
CA VAL A 37 -8.07 14.05 -2.32
C VAL A 37 -7.48 12.84 -3.06
N ILE A 38 -6.16 12.70 -3.12
CA ILE A 38 -5.52 11.53 -3.74
C ILE A 38 -5.89 10.24 -3.00
N GLU A 39 -5.87 10.27 -1.68
CA GLU A 39 -6.23 9.09 -0.87
C GLU A 39 -7.72 8.74 -1.01
N GLU A 40 -8.61 9.74 -1.07
CA GLU A 40 -10.04 9.50 -1.33
C GLU A 40 -10.26 8.83 -2.70
N ILE A 41 -9.57 9.28 -3.74
CA ILE A 41 -9.66 8.67 -5.07
C ILE A 41 -9.09 7.25 -5.05
N GLY A 42 -7.95 7.06 -4.39
CA GLY A 42 -7.26 5.77 -4.26
C GLY A 42 -8.02 4.76 -3.42
N LEU A 43 -8.80 5.23 -2.42
CA LEU A 43 -9.53 4.38 -1.49
C LEU A 43 -10.48 3.39 -2.18
N ALA A 44 -11.19 3.84 -3.22
CA ALA A 44 -12.08 2.96 -3.99
C ALA A 44 -11.31 1.85 -4.72
N GLY A 45 -10.09 2.14 -5.20
CA GLY A 45 -9.18 1.16 -5.79
C GLY A 45 -8.72 0.14 -4.75
N ASN A 46 -8.23 0.60 -3.63
CA ASN A 46 -7.75 -0.25 -2.54
C ASN A 46 -8.88 -1.13 -1.97
N TYR A 47 -10.09 -0.59 -1.85
CA TYR A 47 -11.25 -1.35 -1.37
C TYR A 47 -11.61 -2.52 -2.28
N SER A 48 -11.55 -2.34 -3.61
CA SER A 48 -11.87 -3.39 -4.59
C SER A 48 -10.67 -4.31 -4.88
N HIS A 49 -9.44 -3.83 -4.71
CA HIS A 49 -8.22 -4.57 -5.04
C HIS A 49 -8.12 -5.90 -4.30
N GLY A 50 -8.33 -5.93 -2.99
CA GLY A 50 -8.29 -7.16 -2.20
C GLY A 50 -9.31 -8.20 -2.64
N THR A 51 -10.53 -7.80 -2.99
CA THR A 51 -11.58 -8.67 -3.52
C THR A 51 -11.17 -9.26 -4.89
N HIS A 52 -10.61 -8.43 -5.77
CA HIS A 52 -10.14 -8.87 -7.08
C HIS A 52 -8.97 -9.85 -6.96
N VAL A 53 -7.97 -9.54 -6.14
CA VAL A 53 -6.83 -10.44 -5.86
C VAL A 53 -7.30 -11.76 -5.28
N ALA A 54 -8.21 -11.73 -4.30
CA ALA A 54 -8.77 -12.94 -3.70
C ALA A 54 -9.47 -13.82 -4.74
N GLY A 55 -10.30 -13.21 -5.60
CA GLY A 55 -10.99 -13.93 -6.68
C GLY A 55 -10.04 -14.62 -7.65
N ILE A 56 -8.95 -13.95 -8.04
CA ILE A 56 -7.93 -14.54 -8.92
C ILE A 56 -7.18 -15.67 -8.21
N THR A 57 -6.82 -15.47 -6.94
CA THR A 57 -6.02 -16.43 -6.17
C THR A 57 -6.71 -17.78 -6.00
N ILE A 58 -8.05 -17.78 -5.86
CA ILE A 58 -8.82 -19.01 -5.69
C ILE A 58 -9.50 -19.51 -6.97
N ALA A 59 -9.33 -18.79 -8.08
CA ALA A 59 -9.95 -19.15 -9.35
C ALA A 59 -9.61 -20.58 -9.77
N GLY A 60 -10.63 -21.36 -10.13
CA GLY A 60 -10.46 -22.74 -10.57
C GLY A 60 -10.19 -23.77 -9.47
N ASN A 61 -10.11 -23.35 -8.20
CA ASN A 61 -9.93 -24.26 -7.07
C ASN A 61 -11.14 -24.21 -6.11
N PRO A 62 -12.14 -25.11 -6.26
CA PRO A 62 -13.34 -25.10 -5.42
C PRO A 62 -13.06 -25.49 -3.94
N TYR A 63 -11.90 -26.02 -3.66
CA TYR A 63 -11.51 -26.45 -2.31
C TYR A 63 -10.67 -25.40 -1.56
N ALA A 64 -10.26 -24.32 -2.25
CA ALA A 64 -9.50 -23.25 -1.62
C ALA A 64 -10.34 -22.55 -0.56
N ARG A 65 -9.73 -22.30 0.58
CA ARG A 65 -10.30 -21.44 1.64
C ARG A 65 -9.44 -20.20 1.77
N LEU A 66 -10.09 -19.06 1.89
CA LEU A 66 -9.44 -17.78 1.96
C LEU A 66 -9.47 -17.25 3.39
N VAL A 67 -8.30 -16.85 3.87
CA VAL A 67 -8.13 -16.03 5.08
C VAL A 67 -7.64 -14.66 4.64
N ASN A 68 -8.39 -13.62 4.94
CA ASN A 68 -8.05 -12.26 4.53
C ASN A 68 -7.41 -11.49 5.69
N ALA A 69 -6.26 -10.88 5.43
CA ALA A 69 -5.61 -9.94 6.32
C ALA A 69 -5.51 -8.58 5.63
N ARG A 70 -6.10 -7.56 6.23
CA ARG A 70 -6.09 -6.20 5.71
C ARG A 70 -4.92 -5.43 6.32
N ILE A 71 -4.04 -4.89 5.49
CA ILE A 71 -2.84 -4.16 5.88
C ILE A 71 -2.94 -2.65 5.71
N GLU A 72 -3.84 -2.18 4.85
CA GLU A 72 -4.06 -0.77 4.55
C GLU A 72 -5.41 -0.31 5.09
N PHE A 73 -5.56 0.98 5.29
CA PHE A 73 -6.70 1.72 5.82
C PHE A 73 -7.47 1.04 6.96
N ASP A 74 -7.93 1.81 7.91
CA ASP A 74 -8.76 1.31 9.01
C ASP A 74 -10.24 1.09 8.59
N TYR A 75 -11.04 0.58 9.52
CA TYR A 75 -12.47 0.36 9.26
C TYR A 75 -13.28 1.66 9.09
N LYS A 76 -12.73 2.79 9.49
CA LYS A 76 -13.35 4.12 9.36
C LYS A 76 -13.02 4.77 8.03
N LEU A 77 -12.16 4.15 7.22
CA LEU A 77 -11.71 4.69 5.94
C LEU A 77 -11.06 6.07 6.08
N LEU A 78 -10.35 6.30 7.18
CA LEU A 78 -9.61 7.52 7.39
C LEU A 78 -8.34 7.53 6.53
N PRO A 79 -7.87 8.71 6.11
CA PRO A 79 -6.60 8.85 5.45
C PRO A 79 -5.46 8.22 6.25
N ASP A 80 -4.50 7.65 5.55
CA ASP A 80 -3.32 7.09 6.21
C ASP A 80 -2.57 8.17 6.99
N PRO A 81 -2.08 7.85 8.19
CA PRO A 81 -1.29 8.80 8.97
C PRO A 81 0.01 9.13 8.24
N CYS A 82 0.51 10.33 8.47
CA CYS A 82 1.80 10.72 7.93
C CYS A 82 2.90 9.77 8.42
N PRO A 83 3.90 9.48 7.58
CA PRO A 83 4.99 8.60 7.96
C PRO A 83 5.70 9.09 9.22
N SER A 84 5.96 8.17 10.13
CA SER A 84 6.76 8.41 11.33
C SER A 84 7.54 7.16 11.69
N ARG A 85 8.55 7.30 12.53
CA ARG A 85 9.32 6.18 13.05
C ARG A 85 8.44 5.20 13.81
N GLU A 86 7.55 5.71 14.66
CA GLU A 86 6.61 4.92 15.45
C GLU A 86 5.65 4.11 14.56
N LEU A 87 5.20 4.73 13.45
CA LEU A 87 4.36 4.05 12.47
C LEU A 87 5.13 2.92 11.77
N ALA A 88 6.38 3.16 11.37
CA ALA A 88 7.23 2.14 10.75
C ALA A 88 7.50 0.97 11.70
N GLU A 89 7.79 1.25 12.96
CA GLU A 89 7.98 0.23 14.00
C GLU A 89 6.69 -0.55 14.30
N LYS A 90 5.54 0.15 14.34
CA LYS A 90 4.22 -0.49 14.49
C LYS A 90 3.93 -1.43 13.33
N ASN A 91 4.19 -1.00 12.10
CA ASN A 91 3.96 -1.81 10.91
C ASN A 91 4.90 -3.03 10.87
N ALA A 92 6.15 -2.88 11.31
CA ALA A 92 7.08 -3.99 11.49
C ALA A 92 6.56 -5.03 12.50
N LYS A 93 6.03 -4.59 13.64
CA LYS A 93 5.39 -5.47 14.64
C LYS A 93 4.13 -6.13 14.11
N ASN A 94 3.31 -5.40 13.35
CA ASN A 94 2.10 -5.95 12.74
C ASN A 94 2.42 -7.08 11.76
N ALA A 95 3.53 -7.03 11.03
CA ALA A 95 3.95 -8.12 10.14
C ALA A 95 4.11 -9.44 10.90
N MET A 96 4.71 -9.42 12.09
CA MET A 96 4.82 -10.60 12.95
C MET A 96 3.46 -11.09 13.44
N ALA A 97 2.59 -10.16 13.87
CA ALA A 97 1.25 -10.51 14.33
C ALA A 97 0.39 -11.16 13.22
N PHE A 98 0.54 -10.71 11.97
CA PHE A 98 -0.10 -11.36 10.82
C PHE A 98 0.41 -12.78 10.60
N VAL A 99 1.71 -13.01 10.69
CA VAL A 99 2.29 -14.36 10.55
C VAL A 99 1.77 -15.28 11.64
N ASP A 100 1.69 -14.82 12.88
CA ASP A 100 1.12 -15.60 13.99
C ASP A 100 -0.38 -15.91 13.76
N PHE A 101 -1.11 -14.95 13.24
CA PHE A 101 -2.52 -15.14 12.86
C PHE A 101 -2.65 -16.19 11.75
N PHE A 102 -1.80 -16.14 10.72
CA PHE A 102 -1.80 -17.11 9.64
C PHE A 102 -1.51 -18.53 10.13
N ARG A 103 -0.52 -18.70 11.01
CA ARG A 103 -0.24 -20.00 11.63
C ARG A 103 -1.43 -20.56 12.40
N LYS A 104 -2.05 -19.74 13.26
CA LYS A 104 -3.22 -20.12 14.05
C LYS A 104 -4.41 -20.57 13.20
N ASN A 105 -4.50 -20.06 11.99
CA ASN A 105 -5.57 -20.39 11.06
C ASN A 105 -5.16 -21.43 9.99
N GLY A 106 -4.01 -22.05 10.13
CA GLY A 106 -3.55 -23.14 9.24
C GLY A 106 -3.25 -22.66 7.81
N VAL A 107 -2.91 -21.39 7.62
CA VAL A 107 -2.55 -20.84 6.32
C VAL A 107 -1.26 -21.48 5.84
N ARG A 108 -1.23 -21.90 4.59
CA ARG A 108 -0.08 -22.56 3.95
C ARG A 108 0.57 -21.69 2.88
N VAL A 109 -0.20 -20.79 2.29
CA VAL A 109 0.27 -19.87 1.24
C VAL A 109 -0.26 -18.48 1.54
N VAL A 110 0.62 -17.48 1.51
CA VAL A 110 0.27 -16.06 1.65
C VAL A 110 0.59 -15.35 0.34
N ASN A 111 -0.43 -14.75 -0.27
CA ASN A 111 -0.26 -13.91 -1.45
C ASN A 111 -0.17 -12.43 -1.01
N MET A 112 0.91 -11.77 -1.41
CA MET A 112 1.22 -10.38 -1.10
C MET A 112 1.23 -9.56 -2.40
N SER A 113 0.04 -9.20 -2.90
CA SER A 113 -0.11 -8.34 -4.11
C SER A 113 0.02 -6.86 -3.76
N TRP A 114 1.06 -6.52 -3.04
CA TRP A 114 1.40 -5.17 -2.61
C TRP A 114 2.92 -5.02 -2.49
N GLY A 115 3.38 -3.80 -2.40
CA GLY A 115 4.79 -3.49 -2.22
C GLY A 115 4.98 -2.00 -1.96
N GLY A 116 6.21 -1.61 -1.73
CA GLY A 116 6.58 -0.22 -1.52
C GLY A 116 8.02 0.04 -1.94
N THR A 117 8.33 1.29 -2.18
CA THR A 117 9.67 1.74 -2.50
C THR A 117 10.06 2.91 -1.60
N VAL A 118 11.36 3.14 -1.44
CA VAL A 118 11.85 4.33 -0.72
C VAL A 118 11.27 5.62 -1.34
N LYS A 119 11.18 5.68 -2.68
CA LYS A 119 10.60 6.84 -3.38
C LYS A 119 9.13 7.08 -3.03
N ALA A 120 8.35 6.03 -2.81
CA ALA A 120 6.96 6.17 -2.36
C ALA A 120 6.89 6.77 -0.95
N TRP A 121 7.80 6.37 -0.06
CA TRP A 121 7.92 6.97 1.27
C TRP A 121 8.37 8.43 1.21
N GLU A 122 9.34 8.77 0.35
CA GLU A 122 9.75 10.16 0.09
C GLU A 122 8.57 11.04 -0.34
N ALA A 123 7.76 10.54 -1.28
CA ALA A 123 6.57 11.25 -1.75
C ALA A 123 5.54 11.48 -0.63
N GLN A 124 5.32 10.49 0.24
CA GLN A 124 4.42 10.64 1.39
C GLN A 124 4.96 11.65 2.41
N LEU A 125 6.26 11.64 2.69
CA LEU A 125 6.91 12.65 3.55
C LEU A 125 6.74 14.06 2.98
N GLU A 126 6.88 14.19 1.67
CA GLU A 126 6.68 15.48 1.00
C GLU A 126 5.23 15.97 1.13
N LEU A 127 4.24 15.11 0.89
CA LEU A 127 2.81 15.43 1.06
C LEU A 127 2.47 15.83 2.49
N CYS A 128 3.19 15.27 3.47
CA CYS A 128 3.03 15.57 4.89
C CYS A 128 3.90 16.77 5.36
N ASN A 129 4.64 17.43 4.48
CA ASN A 129 5.60 18.49 4.82
C ASN A 129 6.67 18.07 5.86
N ILE A 130 7.09 16.80 5.82
CA ILE A 130 8.15 16.26 6.67
C ILE A 130 9.47 16.27 5.89
N GLY A 131 10.54 16.74 6.52
CA GLY A 131 11.84 16.97 5.89
C GLY A 131 11.89 18.26 5.07
N LYS A 132 12.90 19.08 5.35
CA LYS A 132 13.04 20.43 4.77
C LYS A 132 13.64 20.39 3.37
N THR A 133 14.49 19.40 3.10
CA THR A 133 15.16 19.23 1.80
C THR A 133 14.87 17.85 1.20
N PRO A 134 15.05 17.67 -0.11
CA PRO A 134 14.94 16.35 -0.74
C PRO A 134 15.88 15.31 -0.11
N GLU A 135 17.10 15.71 0.24
CA GLU A 135 18.12 14.84 0.84
C GLU A 135 17.71 14.39 2.24
N GLU A 136 17.15 15.30 3.05
CA GLU A 136 16.60 14.98 4.37
C GLU A 136 15.44 14.00 4.24
N ARG A 137 14.51 14.24 3.30
CA ARG A 137 13.39 13.32 3.04
C ARG A 137 13.85 11.95 2.59
N ALA A 138 14.84 11.87 1.69
CA ALA A 138 15.40 10.61 1.23
C ALA A 138 16.03 9.81 2.38
N SER A 139 16.72 10.50 3.30
CA SER A 139 17.31 9.87 4.48
C SER A 139 16.25 9.31 5.43
N ILE A 140 15.22 10.11 5.75
CA ILE A 140 14.10 9.69 6.62
C ILE A 140 13.33 8.53 5.97
N ALA A 141 13.03 8.62 4.68
CA ALA A 141 12.32 7.58 3.95
C ALA A 141 13.09 6.26 3.96
N ARG A 142 14.40 6.32 3.77
CA ARG A 142 15.29 5.15 3.83
C ARG A 142 15.24 4.50 5.20
N GLU A 143 15.38 5.29 6.27
CA GLU A 143 15.32 4.80 7.64
C GLU A 143 14.00 4.06 7.91
N TYR A 144 12.86 4.69 7.61
CA TYR A 144 11.54 4.11 7.89
C TYR A 144 11.27 2.87 7.03
N PHE A 145 11.69 2.92 5.76
CA PHE A 145 11.57 1.77 4.87
C PHE A 145 12.39 0.58 5.36
N ASP A 146 13.64 0.82 5.79
CA ASP A 146 14.52 -0.25 6.26
C ASP A 146 14.03 -0.86 7.58
N LEU A 147 13.45 -0.06 8.49
CA LEU A 147 12.78 -0.56 9.70
C LEU A 147 11.61 -1.48 9.35
N PHE A 148 10.72 -1.06 8.48
CA PHE A 148 9.58 -1.87 8.04
C PHE A 148 10.04 -3.14 7.33
N LYS A 149 10.98 -3.02 6.39
CA LYS A 149 11.54 -4.14 5.64
C LYS A 149 12.18 -5.18 6.55
N ALA A 150 12.98 -4.75 7.52
CA ALA A 150 13.59 -5.66 8.48
C ALA A 150 12.54 -6.44 9.30
N GLY A 151 11.49 -5.77 9.76
CA GLY A 151 10.38 -6.42 10.46
C GLY A 151 9.63 -7.43 9.59
N LEU A 152 9.34 -7.07 8.35
CA LEU A 152 8.70 -7.98 7.39
C LEU A 152 9.58 -9.20 7.09
N GLN A 153 10.87 -8.99 6.86
CA GLN A 153 11.82 -10.08 6.61
C GLN A 153 11.91 -11.03 7.81
N ALA A 154 11.97 -10.49 9.03
CA ALA A 154 11.97 -11.30 10.25
C ALA A 154 10.68 -12.10 10.40
N ALA A 155 9.53 -11.49 10.11
CA ALA A 155 8.23 -12.17 10.18
C ALA A 155 8.14 -13.32 9.16
N VAL A 156 8.52 -13.11 7.91
CA VAL A 156 8.54 -14.15 6.87
C VAL A 156 9.51 -15.27 7.25
N ALA A 157 10.73 -14.93 7.69
CA ALA A 157 11.73 -15.91 8.09
C ALA A 157 11.30 -16.76 9.31
N SER A 158 10.43 -16.22 10.17
CA SER A 158 9.91 -16.94 11.34
C SER A 158 8.95 -18.08 10.97
N ALA A 159 8.44 -18.15 9.74
CA ALA A 159 7.41 -19.08 9.29
C ALA A 159 7.83 -19.88 8.04
N PRO A 160 8.87 -20.71 8.12
CA PRO A 160 9.36 -21.49 6.97
C PRO A 160 8.34 -22.51 6.45
N GLU A 161 7.31 -22.82 7.22
CA GLU A 161 6.19 -23.70 6.85
C GLU A 161 5.14 -23.02 5.95
N ILE A 162 5.20 -21.70 5.79
CA ILE A 162 4.28 -20.90 4.96
C ILE A 162 5.02 -20.44 3.70
N LEU A 163 4.43 -20.69 2.54
CA LEU A 163 4.92 -20.10 1.29
C LEU A 163 4.42 -18.66 1.14
N PHE A 164 5.33 -17.71 1.07
CA PHE A 164 5.03 -16.31 0.80
C PHE A 164 5.31 -16.00 -0.68
N VAL A 165 4.30 -15.49 -1.37
CA VAL A 165 4.38 -15.08 -2.77
C VAL A 165 4.19 -13.57 -2.86
N ALA A 166 5.21 -12.86 -3.29
CA ALA A 166 5.18 -11.40 -3.41
C ALA A 166 5.09 -10.96 -4.88
N ALA A 167 4.42 -9.84 -5.09
CA ALA A 167 4.43 -9.18 -6.40
C ALA A 167 5.84 -8.64 -6.71
N ALA A 168 6.25 -8.75 -7.98
CA ALA A 168 7.52 -8.17 -8.45
C ALA A 168 7.48 -6.64 -8.55
N GLY A 169 6.28 -6.05 -8.50
CA GLY A 169 6.05 -4.62 -8.71
C GLY A 169 5.67 -4.29 -10.15
N ASN A 170 5.24 -3.05 -10.35
CA ASN A 170 4.78 -2.53 -11.64
C ASN A 170 5.69 -1.41 -12.18
N SER A 171 6.80 -1.14 -11.51
CA SER A 171 7.77 -0.11 -11.90
C SER A 171 8.98 -0.77 -12.56
N ASN A 172 9.27 -0.33 -13.77
CA ASN A 172 10.49 -0.68 -14.49
C ASN A 172 11.61 0.31 -14.16
#